data_2bd976b171f6918bee0ec985bed5caf8
#
_entry.id   2bd976b171f6918bee0ec985bed5caf8
#
_cell.length_a   1.000
_cell.length_b   1.000
_cell.length_c   1.000
_cell.angle_alpha   90.00
_cell.angle_beta   90.00
_cell.angle_gamma   90.00
#
_symmetry.space_group_name_H-M   'P 1'
#
loop_
_entity.id
_entity.type
_entity.pdbx_description
1 polymer ?
#
loop_
_entity_poly.entity_id
_entity_poly.type
_entity_poly.pdbx_seq_one_letter_code
_entity_poly.pdbx_strand_id
1 'polypeptide(L)'
;MDRGIPIFRSWVPGWAIKIILFSLILPTLVLFFLPFANINAAAGYYGSEPADIQFAVALFYAGYIAFYSLERRFFNFLAAKEYFIIFTMLELLTTLVCYLTNDLYILFPIRFFQGMLFSSTVNLSLSLMFTRLHSERAREISFSVFFGMLICILPFTNLVTADLIDSYNFNLVYKGALFSYLPCLCLIMLCMNNVRLNARFHLYKLDWQSFVFWSIMLTLLGYISIYGQEYYWLDDARIYYSVAAMIVSTLIYIVRQRGLKRPYLHLGIFRFRNFKFAAFLIFILYICRFAVNITNSFFTGVLKLDPIHVSYINSCNLGGLIIGIIISGAMILQKKNIRFIWFPGFILLLAFHVIMFFLFATEANENNFYAPLFMQGIGVGMIMVPTIVYAISAVPVTIGPSATSICSTMGYVGFCVSAAIINFCELYEKSRHYNAFQDHLTKVDRFALHALATRGTELLSKGLSLKQASKGANKQLVGAVNQQIQIRFAMDYYEMMSMMLVATLLLIALFPYLNRTAVYLRSRRLVPA
;
A
#
# COMPACT_ATOMS: atom_id res chain seq x y z
N MET A 1 34.99 -20.56 -13.51
CA MET A 1 33.69 -21.24 -13.23
C MET A 1 33.43 -21.11 -11.74
N ASP A 2 32.72 -20.07 -11.32
CA ASP A 2 32.22 -19.98 -9.94
C ASP A 2 31.13 -21.06 -9.79
N ARG A 3 31.45 -22.14 -9.09
CA ARG A 3 30.45 -23.10 -8.64
C ARG A 3 29.54 -22.39 -7.64
N GLY A 4 28.52 -21.73 -8.18
CA GLY A 4 27.50 -21.07 -7.34
C GLY A 4 26.93 -22.12 -6.38
N ILE A 5 26.71 -21.72 -5.13
CA ILE A 5 26.12 -22.56 -4.08
C ILE A 5 24.85 -23.22 -4.64
N PRO A 6 24.71 -24.58 -4.66
CA PRO A 6 23.62 -25.29 -5.30
C PRO A 6 22.35 -25.21 -4.44
N ILE A 7 21.70 -24.02 -4.41
CA ILE A 7 20.48 -23.79 -3.62
C ILE A 7 19.30 -24.56 -4.19
N PHE A 8 19.22 -24.69 -5.51
CA PHE A 8 18.21 -25.49 -6.21
C PHE A 8 18.82 -26.80 -6.70
N ARG A 9 18.01 -27.83 -6.80
CA ARG A 9 18.41 -29.12 -7.33
C ARG A 9 18.84 -28.99 -8.78
N SER A 10 19.79 -29.83 -9.23
CA SER A 10 20.42 -29.78 -10.56
C SER A 10 19.44 -29.98 -11.74
N TRP A 11 18.32 -30.65 -11.51
CA TRP A 11 17.30 -30.91 -12.54
C TRP A 11 16.39 -29.70 -12.79
N VAL A 12 16.38 -28.66 -11.90
CA VAL A 12 15.52 -27.48 -12.04
C VAL A 12 16.13 -26.50 -13.05
N PRO A 13 15.46 -26.24 -14.19
CA PRO A 13 15.98 -25.33 -15.19
C PRO A 13 15.96 -23.87 -14.69
N GLY A 14 16.87 -23.04 -15.20
CA GLY A 14 17.02 -21.64 -14.73
C GLY A 14 15.78 -20.75 -14.90
N TRP A 15 14.94 -21.02 -15.90
CA TRP A 15 13.67 -20.30 -16.06
C TRP A 15 12.65 -20.71 -14.99
N ALA A 16 12.59 -21.99 -14.61
CA ALA A 16 11.69 -22.47 -13.56
C ALA A 16 12.04 -21.86 -12.19
N ILE A 17 13.34 -21.67 -11.89
CA ILE A 17 13.78 -21.00 -10.66
C ILE A 17 13.17 -19.60 -10.54
N LYS A 18 13.11 -18.84 -11.63
CA LYS A 18 12.52 -17.49 -11.65
C LYS A 18 11.02 -17.54 -11.34
N ILE A 19 10.30 -18.50 -11.94
CA ILE A 19 8.86 -18.69 -11.69
C ILE A 19 8.62 -19.12 -10.24
N ILE A 20 9.44 -20.03 -9.70
CA ILE A 20 9.34 -20.47 -8.30
C ILE A 20 9.53 -19.29 -7.35
N LEU A 21 10.55 -18.48 -7.55
CA LEU A 21 10.81 -17.29 -6.70
C LEU A 21 9.67 -16.27 -6.78
N PHE A 22 9.08 -16.09 -7.98
CA PHE A 22 7.92 -15.23 -8.16
C PHE A 22 6.69 -15.79 -7.43
N SER A 23 6.41 -17.10 -7.59
CA SER A 23 5.27 -17.76 -6.96
C SER A 23 5.36 -17.80 -5.43
N LEU A 24 6.57 -17.79 -4.87
CA LEU A 24 6.77 -17.71 -3.41
C LEU A 24 6.40 -16.35 -2.81
N ILE A 25 6.61 -15.27 -3.56
CA ILE A 25 6.31 -13.92 -3.08
C ILE A 25 4.82 -13.58 -3.24
N LEU A 26 4.15 -14.10 -4.25
CA LEU A 26 2.79 -13.71 -4.62
C LEU A 26 1.75 -13.92 -3.50
N PRO A 27 1.65 -15.09 -2.83
CA PRO A 27 0.67 -15.30 -1.75
C PRO A 27 0.85 -14.35 -0.57
N THR A 28 2.10 -14.09 -0.17
CA THR A 28 2.40 -13.20 0.95
C THR A 28 2.07 -11.75 0.61
N LEU A 29 2.27 -11.34 -0.65
CA LEU A 29 1.85 -10.03 -1.14
C LEU A 29 0.33 -9.89 -1.18
N VAL A 30 -0.40 -10.92 -1.65
CA VAL A 30 -1.88 -10.93 -1.63
C VAL A 30 -2.36 -10.79 -0.19
N LEU A 31 -1.81 -11.56 0.74
CA LEU A 31 -2.18 -11.52 2.16
C LEU A 31 -2.00 -10.12 2.77
N PHE A 32 -1.01 -9.35 2.31
CA PHE A 32 -0.77 -7.98 2.79
C PHE A 32 -2.02 -7.10 2.63
N PHE A 33 -2.56 -6.99 1.42
CA PHE A 33 -3.67 -6.09 1.11
C PHE A 33 -5.06 -6.78 1.11
N LEU A 34 -5.13 -8.06 1.52
CA LEU A 34 -6.36 -8.83 1.44
C LEU A 34 -7.58 -8.14 2.10
N PRO A 35 -7.49 -7.64 3.36
CA PRO A 35 -8.63 -6.94 3.96
C PRO A 35 -8.89 -5.56 3.32
N PHE A 36 -7.86 -4.93 2.78
CA PHE A 36 -7.95 -3.59 2.19
C PHE A 36 -8.57 -3.60 0.79
N ALA A 37 -8.53 -4.74 0.12
CA ALA A 37 -9.09 -4.91 -1.22
C ALA A 37 -10.60 -4.63 -1.25
N ASN A 38 -11.31 -5.00 -0.17
CA ASN A 38 -12.71 -4.65 0.04
C ASN A 38 -12.96 -4.34 1.52
N ILE A 39 -12.68 -3.10 1.91
CA ILE A 39 -12.74 -2.65 3.30
C ILE A 39 -14.14 -2.82 3.89
N ASN A 40 -15.19 -2.50 3.12
CA ASN A 40 -16.58 -2.55 3.61
C ASN A 40 -17.03 -3.99 3.88
N ALA A 41 -16.67 -4.95 3.02
CA ALA A 41 -16.99 -6.36 3.25
C ALA A 41 -16.19 -6.92 4.44
N ALA A 42 -14.94 -6.53 4.59
CA ALA A 42 -14.12 -6.90 5.74
C ALA A 42 -14.69 -6.33 7.03
N ALA A 43 -15.03 -5.04 7.06
CA ALA A 43 -15.64 -4.38 8.21
C ALA A 43 -16.97 -5.04 8.60
N GLY A 44 -17.82 -5.35 7.62
CA GLY A 44 -19.08 -6.07 7.86
C GLY A 44 -18.87 -7.47 8.44
N TYR A 45 -17.86 -8.21 7.99
CA TYR A 45 -17.53 -9.54 8.51
C TYR A 45 -17.05 -9.52 9.98
N TYR A 46 -16.19 -8.54 10.32
CA TYR A 46 -15.69 -8.38 11.68
C TYR A 46 -16.65 -7.60 12.60
N GLY A 47 -17.77 -7.09 12.08
CA GLY A 47 -18.68 -6.22 12.84
C GLY A 47 -18.00 -4.94 13.33
N SER A 48 -17.10 -4.39 12.54
CA SER A 48 -16.21 -3.30 12.88
C SER A 48 -16.36 -2.09 11.93
N GLU A 49 -15.62 -1.02 12.21
CA GLU A 49 -15.57 0.13 11.33
C GLU A 49 -14.50 -0.02 10.25
N PRO A 50 -14.63 0.68 9.12
CA PRO A 50 -13.59 0.70 8.07
C PRO A 50 -12.21 1.12 8.59
N ALA A 51 -12.14 1.98 9.61
CA ALA A 51 -10.92 2.40 10.26
C ALA A 51 -10.14 1.22 10.90
N ASP A 52 -10.85 0.26 11.51
CA ASP A 52 -10.24 -0.94 12.12
C ASP A 52 -9.54 -1.79 11.05
N ILE A 53 -10.15 -1.92 9.88
CA ILE A 53 -9.57 -2.67 8.76
C ILE A 53 -8.34 -1.93 8.19
N GLN A 54 -8.39 -0.60 8.08
CA GLN A 54 -7.24 0.20 7.69
C GLN A 54 -6.09 0.04 8.72
N PHE A 55 -6.42 0.01 10.01
CA PHE A 55 -5.43 -0.20 11.07
C PHE A 55 -4.83 -1.61 11.04
N ALA A 56 -5.62 -2.64 10.75
CA ALA A 56 -5.11 -4.01 10.56
C ALA A 56 -4.07 -4.09 9.43
N VAL A 57 -4.26 -3.33 8.34
CA VAL A 57 -3.26 -3.22 7.25
C VAL A 57 -2.05 -2.38 7.68
N ALA A 58 -2.26 -1.31 8.43
CA ALA A 58 -1.16 -0.51 9.00
C ALA A 58 -0.28 -1.35 9.93
N LEU A 59 -0.87 -2.22 10.76
CA LEU A 59 -0.14 -3.15 11.63
C LEU A 59 0.71 -4.16 10.84
N PHE A 60 0.15 -4.72 9.76
CA PHE A 60 0.93 -5.60 8.88
C PHE A 60 2.14 -4.85 8.28
N TYR A 61 1.91 -3.64 7.77
CA TYR A 61 2.98 -2.83 7.20
C TYR A 61 4.02 -2.43 8.25
N ALA A 62 3.59 -2.06 9.46
CA ALA A 62 4.48 -1.78 10.59
C ALA A 62 5.35 -2.99 10.96
N GLY A 63 4.75 -4.18 11.07
CA GLY A 63 5.45 -5.44 11.31
C GLY A 63 6.50 -5.75 10.24
N TYR A 64 6.15 -5.56 8.97
CA TYR A 64 7.08 -5.71 7.84
C TYR A 64 8.31 -4.82 7.99
N ILE A 65 8.12 -3.52 8.19
CA ILE A 65 9.23 -2.56 8.30
C ILE A 65 10.03 -2.78 9.57
N ALA A 66 9.34 -3.04 10.68
CA ALA A 66 10.01 -3.24 11.96
C ALA A 66 10.96 -4.44 11.90
N PHE A 67 10.54 -5.55 11.33
CA PHE A 67 11.34 -6.77 11.30
C PHE A 67 12.42 -6.77 10.21
N TYR A 68 12.34 -5.91 9.20
CA TYR A 68 13.21 -5.89 8.03
C TYR A 68 14.71 -5.89 8.36
N SER A 69 15.14 -5.14 9.37
CA SER A 69 16.56 -5.07 9.77
C SER A 69 16.99 -6.24 10.67
N LEU A 70 16.05 -6.83 11.43
CA LEU A 70 16.32 -7.94 12.32
C LEU A 70 16.38 -9.28 11.57
N GLU A 71 15.54 -9.43 10.55
CA GLU A 71 15.36 -10.64 9.75
C GLU A 71 16.66 -11.22 9.21
N ARG A 72 17.59 -10.39 8.73
CA ARG A 72 18.88 -10.82 8.20
C ARG A 72 19.70 -11.70 9.15
N ARG A 73 19.49 -11.54 10.45
CA ARG A 73 20.19 -12.34 11.46
C ARG A 73 19.61 -13.73 11.57
N PHE A 74 18.28 -13.85 11.44
CA PHE A 74 17.61 -15.15 11.34
C PHE A 74 17.98 -15.89 10.06
N PHE A 75 18.05 -15.17 8.95
CA PHE A 75 18.49 -15.72 7.68
C PHE A 75 19.91 -16.30 7.71
N ASN A 76 20.82 -15.68 8.44
CA ASN A 76 22.19 -16.17 8.62
C ASN A 76 22.26 -17.36 9.60
N PHE A 77 21.22 -17.61 10.40
CA PHE A 77 21.16 -18.72 11.35
C PHE A 77 20.64 -20.03 10.73
N LEU A 78 19.61 -19.96 9.91
CA LEU A 78 18.94 -21.11 9.28
C LEU A 78 19.51 -21.41 7.89
N ALA A 79 19.32 -22.63 7.40
CA ALA A 79 19.53 -22.95 5.98
C ALA A 79 18.38 -22.36 5.14
N ALA A 80 18.63 -22.03 3.87
CA ALA A 80 17.66 -21.35 3.03
C ALA A 80 16.34 -22.12 2.88
N LYS A 81 16.39 -23.44 2.72
CA LYS A 81 15.20 -24.30 2.64
C LYS A 81 14.44 -24.35 3.97
N GLU A 82 15.14 -24.57 5.10
CA GLU A 82 14.54 -24.57 6.44
C GLU A 82 13.85 -23.24 6.74
N TYR A 83 14.49 -22.15 6.37
CA TYR A 83 13.97 -20.81 6.55
C TYR A 83 12.64 -20.62 5.82
N PHE A 84 12.58 -20.95 4.52
CA PHE A 84 11.33 -20.86 3.76
C PHE A 84 10.23 -21.75 4.32
N ILE A 85 10.54 -23.00 4.66
CA ILE A 85 9.54 -23.94 5.20
C ILE A 85 8.95 -23.39 6.50
N ILE A 86 9.81 -22.95 7.46
CA ILE A 86 9.36 -22.45 8.76
C ILE A 86 8.49 -21.21 8.59
N PHE A 87 8.94 -20.23 7.80
CA PHE A 87 8.21 -18.98 7.63
C PHE A 87 6.92 -19.17 6.83
N THR A 88 6.90 -19.98 5.78
CA THR A 88 5.68 -20.30 5.03
C THR A 88 4.67 -21.08 5.88
N MET A 89 5.13 -22.02 6.72
CA MET A 89 4.25 -22.72 7.68
C MET A 89 3.65 -21.77 8.72
N LEU A 90 4.41 -20.79 9.21
CA LEU A 90 3.91 -19.78 10.13
C LEU A 90 2.91 -18.84 9.44
N GLU A 91 3.17 -18.45 8.17
CA GLU A 91 2.20 -17.68 7.37
C GLU A 91 0.90 -18.45 7.16
N LEU A 92 0.98 -19.73 6.85
CA LEU A 92 -0.17 -20.61 6.69
C LEU A 92 -0.96 -20.75 8.01
N LEU A 93 -0.28 -20.94 9.13
CA LEU A 93 -0.89 -21.02 10.46
C LEU A 93 -1.62 -19.70 10.81
N THR A 94 -0.98 -18.57 10.64
CA THR A 94 -1.58 -17.25 10.93
C THR A 94 -2.74 -16.93 10.01
N THR A 95 -2.68 -17.34 8.73
CA THR A 95 -3.78 -17.21 7.78
C THR A 95 -4.96 -18.09 8.17
N LEU A 96 -4.69 -19.31 8.67
CA LEU A 96 -5.73 -20.21 9.21
C LEU A 96 -6.43 -19.58 10.42
N VAL A 97 -5.70 -18.93 11.32
CA VAL A 97 -6.32 -18.24 12.46
C VAL A 97 -7.18 -17.07 11.98
N CYS A 98 -6.73 -16.28 10.99
CA CYS A 98 -7.56 -15.22 10.38
C CYS A 98 -8.84 -15.78 9.71
N TYR A 99 -8.78 -16.99 9.15
CA TYR A 99 -9.97 -17.65 8.57
C TYR A 99 -10.97 -18.09 9.64
N LEU A 100 -10.49 -18.56 10.81
CA LEU A 100 -11.31 -19.12 11.88
C LEU A 100 -11.88 -18.06 12.84
N THR A 101 -11.28 -16.86 12.89
CA THR A 101 -11.67 -15.82 13.86
C THR A 101 -12.33 -14.63 13.19
N ASN A 102 -13.30 -14.04 13.86
CA ASN A 102 -13.93 -12.76 13.52
C ASN A 102 -13.70 -11.70 14.61
N ASP A 103 -12.77 -11.96 15.56
CA ASP A 103 -12.43 -11.03 16.63
C ASP A 103 -11.24 -10.14 16.23
N LEU A 104 -11.43 -8.81 16.32
CA LEU A 104 -10.41 -7.80 16.05
C LEU A 104 -9.22 -7.88 17.02
N TYR A 105 -9.46 -8.22 18.30
CA TYR A 105 -8.37 -8.32 19.29
C TYR A 105 -7.38 -9.45 18.96
N ILE A 106 -7.83 -10.47 18.24
CA ILE A 106 -6.99 -11.54 17.72
C ILE A 106 -6.38 -11.12 16.37
N LEU A 107 -7.16 -10.47 15.53
CA LEU A 107 -6.71 -10.04 14.20
C LEU A 107 -5.52 -9.09 14.28
N PHE A 108 -5.54 -8.06 15.13
CA PHE A 108 -4.50 -7.04 15.19
C PHE A 108 -3.11 -7.58 15.47
N PRO A 109 -2.85 -8.35 16.54
CA PRO A 109 -1.53 -8.90 16.78
C PRO A 109 -1.10 -9.89 15.69
N ILE A 110 -2.04 -10.67 15.13
CA ILE A 110 -1.74 -11.58 14.03
C ILE A 110 -1.30 -10.81 12.79
N ARG A 111 -1.96 -9.71 12.43
CA ARG A 111 -1.58 -8.88 11.29
C ARG A 111 -0.18 -8.31 11.44
N PHE A 112 0.19 -7.83 12.63
CA PHE A 112 1.57 -7.40 12.89
C PHE A 112 2.58 -8.55 12.71
N PHE A 113 2.27 -9.72 13.24
CA PHE A 113 3.12 -10.90 13.10
C PHE A 113 3.22 -11.38 11.65
N GLN A 114 2.13 -11.40 10.88
CA GLN A 114 2.14 -11.67 9.44
C GLN A 114 3.06 -10.70 8.69
N GLY A 115 3.08 -9.42 9.06
CA GLY A 115 4.02 -8.45 8.50
C GLY A 115 5.49 -8.81 8.75
N MET A 116 5.82 -9.33 9.93
CA MET A 116 7.17 -9.83 10.23
C MET A 116 7.53 -11.03 9.33
N LEU A 117 6.61 -11.98 9.15
CA LEU A 117 6.80 -13.15 8.28
C LEU A 117 6.98 -12.74 6.81
N PHE A 118 6.16 -11.80 6.34
CA PHE A 118 6.28 -11.21 5.01
C PHE A 118 7.68 -10.64 4.75
N SER A 119 8.24 -9.89 5.70
CA SER A 119 9.62 -9.37 5.60
C SER A 119 10.62 -10.48 5.30
N SER A 120 10.45 -11.62 5.95
CA SER A 120 11.34 -12.76 5.85
C SER A 120 11.28 -13.42 4.47
N THR A 121 10.08 -13.68 3.98
CA THR A 121 9.86 -14.30 2.66
C THR A 121 10.38 -13.39 1.54
N VAL A 122 10.12 -12.09 1.63
CA VAL A 122 10.55 -11.09 0.64
C VAL A 122 12.08 -10.96 0.59
N ASN A 123 12.74 -10.79 1.73
CA ASN A 123 14.18 -10.56 1.77
C ASN A 123 14.97 -11.77 1.26
N LEU A 124 14.54 -12.98 1.62
CA LEU A 124 15.19 -14.18 1.12
C LEU A 124 14.98 -14.34 -0.41
N SER A 125 13.76 -14.15 -0.89
CA SER A 125 13.45 -14.23 -2.32
C SER A 125 14.25 -13.21 -3.12
N LEU A 126 14.36 -11.96 -2.67
CA LEU A 126 15.21 -10.93 -3.29
C LEU A 126 16.69 -11.33 -3.30
N SER A 127 17.21 -11.86 -2.19
CA SER A 127 18.60 -12.31 -2.10
C SER A 127 18.90 -13.43 -3.10
N LEU A 128 17.96 -14.37 -3.28
CA LEU A 128 18.08 -15.44 -4.27
C LEU A 128 17.98 -14.91 -5.71
N MET A 129 17.09 -13.95 -5.98
CA MET A 129 17.02 -13.29 -7.29
C MET A 129 18.33 -12.59 -7.64
N PHE A 130 18.97 -11.88 -6.69
CA PHE A 130 20.26 -11.22 -6.93
C PHE A 130 21.36 -12.21 -7.32
N THR A 131 21.41 -13.39 -6.71
CA THR A 131 22.43 -14.39 -6.96
C THR A 131 22.21 -15.18 -8.26
N ARG A 132 20.96 -15.27 -8.74
CA ARG A 132 20.57 -16.09 -9.90
C ARG A 132 20.40 -15.32 -11.20
N LEU A 133 20.24 -14.02 -11.14
CA LEU A 133 20.26 -13.19 -12.34
C LEU A 133 21.73 -12.96 -12.76
N HIS A 134 22.18 -13.64 -13.80
CA HIS A 134 23.51 -13.49 -14.40
C HIS A 134 23.64 -12.16 -15.18
N SER A 135 23.30 -11.05 -14.54
CA SER A 135 23.35 -9.71 -15.12
C SER A 135 24.11 -8.78 -14.20
N GLU A 136 24.91 -7.89 -14.77
CA GLU A 136 25.56 -6.80 -14.01
C GLU A 136 24.54 -5.93 -13.28
N ARG A 137 23.27 -5.98 -13.70
CA ARG A 137 22.13 -5.21 -13.17
C ARG A 137 21.09 -6.08 -12.44
N ALA A 138 21.51 -7.23 -11.93
CA ALA A 138 20.62 -8.15 -11.22
C ALA A 138 19.84 -7.48 -10.08
N ARG A 139 20.47 -6.55 -9.36
CA ARG A 139 19.85 -5.79 -8.27
C ARG A 139 18.73 -4.86 -8.77
N GLU A 140 18.98 -4.12 -9.84
CA GLU A 140 18.01 -3.19 -10.43
C GLU A 140 16.79 -3.96 -10.92
N ILE A 141 17.01 -5.09 -11.60
CA ILE A 141 15.93 -5.94 -12.11
C ILE A 141 15.12 -6.54 -10.94
N SER A 142 15.77 -7.10 -9.93
CA SER A 142 15.07 -7.73 -8.80
C SER A 142 14.27 -6.73 -7.98
N PHE A 143 14.81 -5.53 -7.71
CA PHE A 143 14.06 -4.47 -7.07
C PHE A 143 12.89 -4.00 -7.93
N SER A 144 13.08 -3.89 -9.26
CA SER A 144 12.00 -3.52 -10.18
C SER A 144 10.87 -4.54 -10.17
N VAL A 145 11.18 -5.82 -10.16
CA VAL A 145 10.18 -6.90 -10.07
C VAL A 145 9.45 -6.85 -8.73
N PHE A 146 10.17 -6.81 -7.62
CA PHE A 146 9.55 -6.83 -6.29
C PHE A 146 8.67 -5.61 -6.02
N PHE A 147 9.22 -4.40 -6.21
CA PHE A 147 8.43 -3.18 -5.99
C PHE A 147 7.33 -3.01 -7.04
N GLY A 148 7.55 -3.52 -8.26
CA GLY A 148 6.51 -3.64 -9.28
C GLY A 148 5.36 -4.53 -8.81
N MET A 149 5.64 -5.72 -8.29
CA MET A 149 4.62 -6.58 -7.69
C MET A 149 3.90 -5.90 -6.53
N LEU A 150 4.64 -5.22 -5.64
CA LEU A 150 4.08 -4.54 -4.47
C LEU A 150 3.07 -3.43 -4.84
N ILE A 151 3.28 -2.73 -5.95
CA ILE A 151 2.31 -1.72 -6.40
C ILE A 151 1.14 -2.29 -7.18
N CYS A 152 1.33 -3.41 -7.87
CA CYS A 152 0.28 -4.11 -8.60
C CYS A 152 -0.65 -4.92 -7.69
N ILE A 153 -0.22 -5.20 -6.44
CA ILE A 153 -0.90 -6.20 -5.61
C ILE A 153 -2.32 -5.78 -5.19
N LEU A 154 -2.56 -4.50 -4.92
CA LEU A 154 -3.89 -4.04 -4.49
C LEU A 154 -4.94 -4.22 -5.59
N PRO A 155 -4.80 -3.68 -6.81
CA PRO A 155 -5.77 -3.93 -7.88
C PRO A 155 -5.81 -5.40 -8.30
N PHE A 156 -4.70 -6.14 -8.20
CA PHE A 156 -4.68 -7.58 -8.44
C PHE A 156 -5.49 -8.34 -7.39
N THR A 157 -5.35 -8.01 -6.11
CA THR A 157 -6.12 -8.64 -5.03
C THR A 157 -7.61 -8.34 -5.20
N ASN A 158 -7.99 -7.08 -5.52
CA ASN A 158 -9.37 -6.73 -5.84
C ASN A 158 -9.94 -7.62 -6.95
N LEU A 159 -9.20 -7.79 -8.04
CA LEU A 159 -9.64 -8.58 -9.19
C LEU A 159 -9.87 -10.07 -8.83
N VAL A 160 -8.93 -10.66 -8.07
CA VAL A 160 -9.00 -12.09 -7.70
C VAL A 160 -10.05 -12.37 -6.62
N THR A 161 -10.32 -11.39 -5.73
CA THR A 161 -11.22 -11.60 -4.59
C THR A 161 -12.65 -11.09 -4.82
N ALA A 162 -12.91 -10.30 -5.87
CA ALA A 162 -14.21 -9.67 -6.12
C ALA A 162 -15.35 -10.70 -6.21
N ASP A 163 -15.17 -11.76 -6.99
CA ASP A 163 -16.16 -12.82 -7.16
C ASP A 163 -16.43 -13.60 -5.85
N LEU A 164 -15.38 -13.87 -5.08
CA LEU A 164 -15.50 -14.53 -3.78
C LEU A 164 -16.25 -13.68 -2.75
N ILE A 165 -16.09 -12.36 -2.81
CA ILE A 165 -16.72 -11.42 -1.89
C ILE A 165 -18.18 -11.20 -2.28
N ASP A 166 -18.46 -11.13 -3.57
CA ASP A 166 -19.84 -10.93 -4.08
C ASP A 166 -20.71 -12.17 -3.86
N SER A 167 -20.17 -13.36 -4.15
CA SER A 167 -20.92 -14.61 -4.09
C SER A 167 -20.95 -15.29 -2.72
N TYR A 168 -19.98 -14.97 -1.83
CA TYR A 168 -19.75 -15.69 -0.57
C TYR A 168 -19.36 -14.76 0.58
N ASN A 169 -19.10 -15.35 1.76
CA ASN A 169 -18.63 -14.64 2.93
C ASN A 169 -17.16 -14.22 2.81
N PHE A 170 -16.82 -13.08 3.39
CA PHE A 170 -15.46 -12.51 3.36
C PHE A 170 -14.37 -13.48 3.85
N ASN A 171 -14.64 -14.36 4.82
CA ASN A 171 -13.63 -15.30 5.33
C ASN A 171 -13.11 -16.28 4.28
N LEU A 172 -13.90 -16.59 3.23
CA LEU A 172 -13.44 -17.45 2.12
C LEU A 172 -12.24 -16.88 1.36
N VAL A 173 -12.04 -15.58 1.42
CA VAL A 173 -10.86 -14.92 0.85
C VAL A 173 -9.58 -15.39 1.57
N TYR A 174 -9.62 -15.51 2.90
CA TYR A 174 -8.50 -16.10 3.67
C TYR A 174 -8.31 -17.59 3.35
N LYS A 175 -9.39 -18.33 3.12
CA LYS A 175 -9.31 -19.74 2.68
C LYS A 175 -8.61 -19.84 1.32
N GLY A 176 -8.94 -18.97 0.37
CA GLY A 176 -8.25 -18.88 -0.92
C GLY A 176 -6.76 -18.57 -0.76
N ALA A 177 -6.41 -17.60 0.08
CA ALA A 177 -5.03 -17.28 0.40
C ALA A 177 -4.30 -18.49 1.02
N LEU A 178 -4.92 -19.21 1.94
CA LEU A 178 -4.37 -20.42 2.57
C LEU A 178 -4.02 -21.50 1.53
N PHE A 179 -4.93 -21.78 0.60
CA PHE A 179 -4.67 -22.75 -0.47
C PHE A 179 -3.56 -22.30 -1.42
N SER A 180 -3.35 -21.00 -1.61
CA SER A 180 -2.27 -20.49 -2.47
C SER A 180 -0.87 -20.75 -1.92
N TYR A 181 -0.72 -20.97 -0.60
CA TYR A 181 0.57 -21.34 0.02
C TYR A 181 0.95 -22.80 -0.20
N LEU A 182 0.00 -23.71 -0.44
CA LEU A 182 0.27 -25.15 -0.59
C LEU A 182 1.18 -25.46 -1.81
N PRO A 183 0.90 -24.95 -3.03
CA PRO A 183 1.81 -25.11 -4.16
C PRO A 183 3.21 -24.57 -3.87
N CYS A 184 3.29 -23.42 -3.18
CA CYS A 184 4.58 -22.81 -2.81
C CYS A 184 5.39 -23.73 -1.90
N LEU A 185 4.76 -24.30 -0.88
CA LEU A 185 5.40 -25.23 0.05
C LEU A 185 5.89 -26.49 -0.68
N CYS A 186 5.06 -27.04 -1.58
CA CYS A 186 5.44 -28.19 -2.41
C CYS A 186 6.66 -27.86 -3.29
N LEU A 187 6.68 -26.68 -3.92
CA LEU A 187 7.80 -26.25 -4.75
C LEU A 187 9.09 -26.09 -3.96
N ILE A 188 9.03 -25.53 -2.74
CA ILE A 188 10.19 -25.42 -1.85
C ILE A 188 10.73 -26.82 -1.50
N MET A 189 9.85 -27.73 -1.09
CA MET A 189 10.24 -29.07 -0.67
C MET A 189 10.88 -29.86 -1.81
N LEU A 190 10.33 -29.76 -3.02
CA LEU A 190 10.77 -30.52 -4.19
C LEU A 190 12.01 -29.93 -4.86
N CYS A 191 12.10 -28.60 -4.99
CA CYS A 191 13.09 -27.94 -5.83
C CYS A 191 14.32 -27.43 -5.08
N MET A 192 14.24 -27.21 -3.76
CA MET A 192 15.34 -26.62 -2.99
C MET A 192 16.19 -27.62 -2.25
N ASN A 193 17.51 -27.35 -2.21
CA ASN A 193 18.47 -28.06 -1.37
C ASN A 193 18.60 -27.38 -0.01
N ASN A 194 18.95 -28.15 1.02
CA ASN A 194 19.17 -27.62 2.36
C ASN A 194 20.60 -27.06 2.48
N VAL A 195 20.82 -25.86 1.95
CA VAL A 195 22.15 -25.21 1.92
C VAL A 195 22.09 -23.88 2.63
N ARG A 196 23.13 -23.59 3.42
CA ARG A 196 23.33 -22.27 4.07
C ARG A 196 24.02 -21.32 3.10
N LEU A 197 23.51 -20.08 3.04
CA LEU A 197 24.07 -19.04 2.18
C LEU A 197 25.23 -18.28 2.83
N ASN A 198 25.22 -18.16 4.17
CA ASN A 198 26.16 -17.37 4.92
C ASN A 198 26.73 -18.13 6.14
N ALA A 199 27.79 -17.58 6.73
CA ALA A 199 28.33 -18.08 8.01
C ALA A 199 27.27 -17.96 9.13
N ARG A 200 27.21 -18.97 10.02
CA ARG A 200 26.23 -19.02 11.09
C ARG A 200 26.37 -17.85 12.06
N PHE A 201 25.30 -17.08 12.23
CA PHE A 201 25.23 -15.99 13.18
C PHE A 201 24.59 -16.47 14.50
N HIS A 202 25.11 -15.99 15.63
CA HIS A 202 24.57 -16.34 16.95
C HIS A 202 23.41 -15.41 17.32
N LEU A 203 22.23 -15.98 17.58
CA LEU A 203 20.99 -15.22 17.85
C LEU A 203 21.04 -14.37 19.13
N TYR A 204 21.90 -14.70 20.10
CA TYR A 204 22.01 -13.89 21.35
C TYR A 204 22.54 -12.46 21.14
N LYS A 205 23.09 -12.14 19.96
CA LYS A 205 23.53 -10.79 19.58
C LYS A 205 22.46 -9.96 18.88
N LEU A 206 21.18 -10.35 18.99
CA LEU A 206 20.08 -9.60 18.39
C LEU A 206 19.83 -8.28 19.12
N ASP A 207 19.66 -7.19 18.38
CA ASP A 207 19.25 -5.90 18.93
C ASP A 207 17.72 -5.80 19.03
N TRP A 208 17.14 -6.66 19.92
CA TRP A 208 15.71 -6.73 20.12
C TRP A 208 15.12 -5.45 20.73
N GLN A 209 15.91 -4.71 21.51
CA GLN A 209 15.44 -3.46 22.12
C GLN A 209 15.15 -2.40 21.06
N SER A 210 16.06 -2.20 20.09
CA SER A 210 15.81 -1.28 18.96
C SER A 210 14.62 -1.72 18.12
N PHE A 211 14.43 -3.03 17.92
CA PHE A 211 13.25 -3.57 17.25
C PHE A 211 11.96 -3.20 18.00
N VAL A 212 11.90 -3.36 19.31
CA VAL A 212 10.70 -3.05 20.11
C VAL A 212 10.35 -1.57 20.04
N PHE A 213 11.30 -0.67 20.29
CA PHE A 213 11.03 0.78 20.19
C PHE A 213 10.61 1.22 18.79
N TRP A 214 11.24 0.64 17.75
CA TRP A 214 10.88 0.91 16.37
C TRP A 214 9.47 0.39 16.04
N SER A 215 9.12 -0.80 16.51
CA SER A 215 7.78 -1.38 16.34
C SER A 215 6.70 -0.54 17.03
N ILE A 216 6.94 -0.12 18.27
CA ILE A 216 6.01 0.74 19.02
C ILE A 216 5.79 2.05 18.27
N MET A 217 6.87 2.69 17.81
CA MET A 217 6.76 3.95 17.06
C MET A 217 5.93 3.81 15.79
N LEU A 218 6.15 2.76 14.98
CA LEU A 218 5.39 2.52 13.77
C LEU A 218 3.92 2.20 14.07
N THR A 219 3.65 1.35 15.04
CA THR A 219 2.29 0.99 15.44
C THR A 219 1.50 2.20 15.93
N LEU A 220 2.11 3.03 16.78
CA LEU A 220 1.48 4.24 17.29
C LEU A 220 1.26 5.28 16.17
N LEU A 221 2.20 5.41 15.22
CA LEU A 221 2.00 6.27 14.06
C LEU A 221 0.78 5.83 13.25
N GLY A 222 0.61 4.53 12.99
CA GLY A 222 -0.57 4.00 12.32
C GLY A 222 -1.86 4.27 13.10
N TYR A 223 -1.85 4.03 14.40
CA TYR A 223 -2.98 4.27 15.28
C TYR A 223 -3.42 5.75 15.29
N ILE A 224 -2.48 6.66 15.53
CA ILE A 224 -2.75 8.11 15.56
C ILE A 224 -3.28 8.59 14.20
N SER A 225 -2.69 8.12 13.10
CA SER A 225 -3.08 8.59 11.76
C SER A 225 -4.47 8.12 11.33
N ILE A 226 -4.88 6.93 11.74
CA ILE A 226 -6.15 6.34 11.31
C ILE A 226 -7.28 6.75 12.25
N TYR A 227 -7.08 6.66 13.57
CA TYR A 227 -8.11 6.98 14.56
C TYR A 227 -8.10 8.43 15.03
N GLY A 228 -7.08 9.21 14.67
CA GLY A 228 -6.95 10.60 15.13
C GLY A 228 -8.19 11.45 14.86
N GLN A 229 -8.79 11.32 13.67
CA GLN A 229 -9.99 12.07 13.31
C GLN A 229 -11.22 11.57 14.08
N GLU A 230 -11.36 10.27 14.28
CA GLU A 230 -12.47 9.64 15.00
C GLU A 230 -12.51 10.08 16.47
N TYR A 231 -11.35 10.21 17.09
CA TYR A 231 -11.20 10.64 18.50
C TYR A 231 -10.83 12.11 18.65
N TYR A 232 -11.16 12.98 17.68
CA TYR A 232 -10.92 14.43 17.75
C TYR A 232 -9.47 14.82 18.06
N TRP A 233 -8.51 14.03 17.57
CA TRP A 233 -7.08 14.27 17.73
C TRP A 233 -6.64 14.41 19.20
N LEU A 234 -5.98 15.50 19.55
CA LEU A 234 -5.39 15.70 20.89
C LEU A 234 -6.42 15.99 22.00
N ASP A 235 -7.71 16.13 21.67
CA ASP A 235 -8.77 16.34 22.66
C ASP A 235 -9.12 15.06 23.41
N ASP A 236 -8.91 13.88 22.76
CA ASP A 236 -9.09 12.58 23.42
C ASP A 236 -7.78 12.11 24.08
N ALA A 237 -7.90 11.66 25.33
CA ALA A 237 -6.78 11.14 26.11
C ALA A 237 -6.05 9.97 25.43
N ARG A 238 -6.74 9.13 24.66
CA ARG A 238 -6.16 7.99 23.93
C ARG A 238 -5.13 8.44 22.91
N ILE A 239 -5.48 9.45 22.09
CA ILE A 239 -4.58 10.01 21.08
C ILE A 239 -3.46 10.80 21.74
N TYR A 240 -3.78 11.63 22.76
CA TYR A 240 -2.78 12.39 23.50
C TYR A 240 -1.68 11.49 24.09
N TYR A 241 -2.05 10.45 24.83
CA TYR A 241 -1.05 9.51 25.41
C TYR A 241 -0.32 8.71 24.32
N SER A 242 -0.98 8.38 23.21
CA SER A 242 -0.34 7.70 22.08
C SER A 242 0.73 8.58 21.43
N VAL A 243 0.45 9.87 21.24
CA VAL A 243 1.42 10.84 20.71
C VAL A 243 2.60 11.00 21.67
N ALA A 244 2.33 11.16 22.97
CA ALA A 244 3.38 11.27 23.99
C ALA A 244 4.28 10.01 24.01
N ALA A 245 3.67 8.82 23.99
CA ALA A 245 4.39 7.54 23.93
C ALA A 245 5.22 7.38 22.64
N MET A 246 4.68 7.82 21.49
CA MET A 246 5.41 7.82 20.22
C MET A 246 6.62 8.73 20.25
N ILE A 247 6.49 9.96 20.82
CA ILE A 247 7.61 10.90 20.96
C ILE A 247 8.69 10.32 21.88
N VAL A 248 8.32 9.79 23.03
CA VAL A 248 9.26 9.19 24.00
C VAL A 248 9.99 7.99 23.36
N SER A 249 9.25 7.08 22.71
CA SER A 249 9.85 5.93 22.03
C SER A 249 10.81 6.36 20.91
N THR A 250 10.48 7.40 20.17
CA THR A 250 11.33 7.96 19.11
C THR A 250 12.61 8.56 19.68
N LEU A 251 12.52 9.31 20.77
CA LEU A 251 13.69 9.90 21.44
C LEU A 251 14.61 8.81 21.98
N ILE A 252 14.08 7.81 22.67
CA ILE A 252 14.85 6.66 23.18
C ILE A 252 15.53 5.93 22.03
N TYR A 253 14.79 5.68 20.92
CA TYR A 253 15.33 5.03 19.73
C TYR A 253 16.50 5.83 19.12
N ILE A 254 16.35 7.14 18.92
CA ILE A 254 17.40 8.00 18.34
C ILE A 254 18.65 8.04 19.23
N VAL A 255 18.49 8.23 20.53
CA VAL A 255 19.61 8.24 21.48
C VAL A 255 20.36 6.92 21.43
N ARG A 256 19.61 5.80 21.47
CA ARG A 256 20.20 4.46 21.39
C ARG A 256 20.96 4.24 20.09
N GLN A 257 20.38 4.62 18.92
CA GLN A 257 21.02 4.44 17.61
C GLN A 257 22.35 5.20 17.46
N ARG A 258 22.46 6.35 18.12
CA ARG A 258 23.73 7.13 18.15
C ARG A 258 24.84 6.46 18.96
N GLY A 259 24.48 5.68 19.98
CA GLY A 259 25.43 4.98 20.86
C GLY A 259 25.90 3.62 20.31
N LEU A 260 25.22 3.03 19.36
CA LEU A 260 25.52 1.69 18.87
C LEU A 260 26.60 1.70 17.77
N LYS A 261 27.62 0.84 17.89
CA LYS A 261 28.63 0.62 16.85
C LYS A 261 28.04 0.06 15.54
N ARG A 262 26.95 -0.70 15.64
CA ARG A 262 26.18 -1.26 14.51
C ARG A 262 24.72 -0.92 14.70
N PRO A 263 24.29 0.28 14.27
CA PRO A 263 22.92 0.75 14.47
C PRO A 263 21.92 -0.14 13.71
N TYR A 264 20.70 -0.21 14.23
CA TYR A 264 19.59 -0.93 13.61
C TYR A 264 19.24 -0.34 12.24
N LEU A 265 19.18 1.00 12.16
CA LEU A 265 19.08 1.78 10.93
C LEU A 265 20.18 2.85 10.91
N HIS A 266 20.93 2.94 9.83
CA HIS A 266 21.96 3.97 9.66
C HIS A 266 21.33 5.33 9.34
N LEU A 267 21.06 6.15 10.36
CA LEU A 267 20.51 7.50 10.19
C LEU A 267 21.41 8.46 9.38
N GLY A 268 22.70 8.11 9.24
CA GLY A 268 23.64 8.84 8.38
C GLY A 268 23.24 8.92 6.90
N ILE A 269 22.26 8.11 6.47
CA ILE A 269 21.69 8.14 5.12
C ILE A 269 21.10 9.51 4.79
N PHE A 270 20.50 10.19 5.76
CA PHE A 270 19.93 11.53 5.57
C PHE A 270 20.98 12.63 5.29
N ARG A 271 22.28 12.33 5.33
CA ARG A 271 23.32 13.24 4.84
C ARG A 271 23.31 13.37 3.32
N PHE A 272 22.86 12.33 2.60
CA PHE A 272 22.84 12.31 1.14
C PHE A 272 21.63 13.06 0.60
N ARG A 273 21.88 14.17 -0.10
CA ARG A 273 20.82 15.05 -0.63
C ARG A 273 19.91 14.34 -1.60
N ASN A 274 20.45 13.53 -2.51
CA ASN A 274 19.70 12.79 -3.50
C ASN A 274 18.80 11.74 -2.85
N PHE A 275 19.23 11.10 -1.77
CA PHE A 275 18.43 10.17 -0.99
C PHE A 275 17.23 10.88 -0.34
N LYS A 276 17.45 12.04 0.30
CA LYS A 276 16.35 12.81 0.91
C LYS A 276 15.30 13.21 -0.10
N PHE A 277 15.71 13.63 -1.28
CA PHE A 277 14.80 14.00 -2.35
C PHE A 277 13.98 12.80 -2.85
N ALA A 278 14.62 11.65 -3.08
CA ALA A 278 13.93 10.43 -3.46
C ALA A 278 12.94 9.95 -2.37
N ALA A 279 13.36 9.97 -1.10
CA ALA A 279 12.50 9.62 0.03
C ALA A 279 11.26 10.52 0.11
N PHE A 280 11.42 11.81 -0.13
CA PHE A 280 10.31 12.77 -0.21
C PHE A 280 9.37 12.48 -1.38
N LEU A 281 9.90 12.13 -2.57
CA LEU A 281 9.05 11.75 -3.70
C LEU A 281 8.28 10.45 -3.46
N ILE A 282 8.86 9.47 -2.76
CA ILE A 282 8.13 8.25 -2.35
C ILE A 282 6.97 8.63 -1.43
N PHE A 283 7.21 9.51 -0.45
CA PHE A 283 6.18 9.97 0.47
C PHE A 283 5.01 10.64 -0.28
N ILE A 284 5.28 11.59 -1.18
CA ILE A 284 4.24 12.24 -2.00
C ILE A 284 3.50 11.22 -2.88
N LEU A 285 4.22 10.31 -3.53
CA LEU A 285 3.62 9.29 -4.38
C LEU A 285 2.61 8.44 -3.62
N TYR A 286 2.94 8.04 -2.38
CA TYR A 286 2.02 7.26 -1.56
C TYR A 286 0.76 8.05 -1.16
N ILE A 287 0.88 9.34 -0.88
CA ILE A 287 -0.29 10.19 -0.62
C ILE A 287 -1.21 10.24 -1.86
N CYS A 288 -0.67 10.58 -3.03
CA CYS A 288 -1.45 10.71 -4.25
C CYS A 288 -2.02 9.36 -4.76
N ARG A 289 -1.29 8.26 -4.55
CA ARG A 289 -1.72 6.93 -5.01
C ARG A 289 -3.00 6.48 -4.35
N PHE A 290 -3.17 6.73 -3.06
CA PHE A 290 -4.33 6.28 -2.30
C PHE A 290 -5.61 7.10 -2.57
N ALA A 291 -5.56 8.16 -3.36
CA ALA A 291 -6.74 8.85 -3.88
C ALA A 291 -7.73 7.91 -4.60
N VAL A 292 -7.25 6.79 -5.17
CA VAL A 292 -8.10 5.75 -5.77
C VAL A 292 -9.13 5.19 -4.78
N ASN A 293 -8.86 5.21 -3.47
CA ASN A 293 -9.85 4.78 -2.48
C ASN A 293 -11.10 5.66 -2.48
N ILE A 294 -10.95 6.97 -2.69
CA ILE A 294 -12.08 7.90 -2.83
C ILE A 294 -12.86 7.59 -4.12
N THR A 295 -12.17 7.27 -5.22
CA THR A 295 -12.81 6.81 -6.46
C THR A 295 -13.60 5.53 -6.23
N ASN A 296 -13.04 4.55 -5.52
CA ASN A 296 -13.76 3.31 -5.20
C ASN A 296 -14.97 3.57 -4.30
N SER A 297 -14.86 4.48 -3.32
CA SER A 297 -16.00 4.91 -2.50
C SER A 297 -17.07 5.63 -3.32
N PHE A 298 -16.69 6.38 -4.35
CA PHE A 298 -17.63 6.98 -5.29
C PHE A 298 -18.34 5.90 -6.15
N PHE A 299 -17.64 4.90 -6.64
CA PHE A 299 -18.24 3.80 -7.42
C PHE A 299 -19.27 3.03 -6.60
N THR A 300 -18.96 2.68 -5.36
CA THR A 300 -19.87 1.91 -4.49
C THR A 300 -20.97 2.79 -3.87
N GLY A 301 -20.64 4.01 -3.46
CA GLY A 301 -21.54 4.90 -2.71
C GLY A 301 -22.49 5.72 -3.61
N VAL A 302 -22.00 6.24 -4.73
CA VAL A 302 -22.77 7.11 -5.64
C VAL A 302 -23.31 6.33 -6.83
N LEU A 303 -22.45 5.64 -7.59
CA LEU A 303 -22.85 4.87 -8.76
C LEU A 303 -23.48 3.52 -8.39
N LYS A 304 -23.32 3.07 -7.13
CA LYS A 304 -23.83 1.79 -6.61
C LYS A 304 -23.40 0.57 -7.43
N LEU A 305 -22.17 0.61 -7.93
CA LEU A 305 -21.59 -0.52 -8.64
C LEU A 305 -21.27 -1.66 -7.66
N ASP A 306 -21.47 -2.88 -8.11
CA ASP A 306 -21.10 -4.08 -7.38
C ASP A 306 -19.58 -4.31 -7.35
N PRO A 307 -19.05 -5.12 -6.44
CA PRO A 307 -17.62 -5.36 -6.31
C PRO A 307 -16.97 -5.88 -7.58
N ILE A 308 -17.69 -6.66 -8.40
CA ILE A 308 -17.17 -7.24 -9.65
C ILE A 308 -16.92 -6.13 -10.67
N HIS A 309 -17.88 -5.23 -10.90
CA HIS A 309 -17.71 -4.10 -11.82
C HIS A 309 -16.61 -3.16 -11.37
N VAL A 310 -16.52 -2.84 -10.08
CA VAL A 310 -15.42 -2.04 -9.51
C VAL A 310 -14.07 -2.71 -9.77
N SER A 311 -13.98 -4.04 -9.66
CA SER A 311 -12.75 -4.77 -9.92
C SER A 311 -12.33 -4.72 -11.39
N TYR A 312 -13.28 -4.79 -12.32
CA TYR A 312 -12.99 -4.66 -13.77
C TYR A 312 -12.49 -3.26 -14.12
N ILE A 313 -13.09 -2.21 -13.55
CA ILE A 313 -12.60 -0.84 -13.74
C ILE A 313 -11.17 -0.70 -13.20
N ASN A 314 -10.90 -1.24 -12.00
CA ASN A 314 -9.57 -1.22 -11.40
C ASN A 314 -8.55 -2.10 -12.14
N SER A 315 -8.97 -3.08 -12.95
CA SER A 315 -8.08 -3.88 -13.77
C SER A 315 -7.35 -3.05 -14.83
N CYS A 316 -7.96 -1.96 -15.30
CA CYS A 316 -7.29 -1.01 -16.19
C CYS A 316 -6.13 -0.29 -15.49
N ASN A 317 -6.30 0.04 -14.21
CA ASN A 317 -5.20 0.58 -13.40
C ASN A 317 -4.05 -0.44 -13.28
N LEU A 318 -4.34 -1.71 -13.05
CA LEU A 318 -3.34 -2.79 -13.02
C LEU A 318 -2.58 -2.88 -14.35
N GLY A 319 -3.28 -2.83 -15.49
CA GLY A 319 -2.67 -2.80 -16.82
C GLY A 319 -1.73 -1.60 -16.99
N GLY A 320 -2.18 -0.42 -16.57
CA GLY A 320 -1.36 0.79 -16.56
C GLY A 320 -0.10 0.66 -15.70
N LEU A 321 -0.22 0.12 -14.49
CA LEU A 321 0.92 -0.13 -13.59
C LEU A 321 1.97 -1.03 -14.25
N ILE A 322 1.56 -2.15 -14.83
CA ILE A 322 2.47 -3.09 -15.51
C ILE A 322 3.22 -2.40 -16.64
N ILE A 323 2.51 -1.66 -17.49
CA ILE A 323 3.12 -0.92 -18.60
C ILE A 323 4.08 0.15 -18.10
N GLY A 324 3.70 0.93 -17.07
CA GLY A 324 4.54 1.94 -16.45
C GLY A 324 5.83 1.37 -15.87
N ILE A 325 5.77 0.20 -15.21
CA ILE A 325 6.94 -0.52 -14.68
C ILE A 325 7.87 -0.98 -15.81
N ILE A 326 7.31 -1.53 -16.89
CA ILE A 326 8.10 -1.99 -18.04
C ILE A 326 8.82 -0.81 -18.70
N ILE A 327 8.11 0.29 -18.96
CA ILE A 327 8.69 1.49 -19.57
C ILE A 327 9.80 2.06 -18.68
N SER A 328 9.52 2.26 -17.40
CA SER A 328 10.48 2.84 -16.46
C SER A 328 11.69 1.92 -16.23
N GLY A 329 11.48 0.60 -16.16
CA GLY A 329 12.54 -0.39 -16.09
C GLY A 329 13.44 -0.36 -17.31
N ALA A 330 12.88 -0.29 -18.53
CA ALA A 330 13.64 -0.16 -19.77
C ALA A 330 14.47 1.14 -19.80
N MET A 331 13.89 2.27 -19.36
CA MET A 331 14.58 3.55 -19.29
C MET A 331 15.76 3.54 -18.28
N ILE A 332 15.57 2.89 -17.12
CA ILE A 332 16.65 2.67 -16.14
C ILE A 332 17.79 1.83 -16.76
N LEU A 333 17.43 0.74 -17.43
CA LEU A 333 18.41 -0.13 -18.10
C LEU A 333 19.17 0.60 -19.22
N GLN A 334 18.56 1.56 -19.89
CA GLN A 334 19.19 2.45 -20.88
C GLN A 334 20.01 3.58 -20.25
N LYS A 335 20.13 3.65 -18.93
CA LYS A 335 20.83 4.73 -18.21
C LYS A 335 20.28 6.13 -18.50
N LYS A 336 18.99 6.25 -18.80
CA LYS A 336 18.35 7.55 -18.99
C LYS A 336 18.38 8.37 -17.71
N ASN A 337 18.44 9.68 -17.85
CA ASN A 337 18.41 10.58 -16.72
C ASN A 337 17.09 10.45 -15.96
N ILE A 338 17.15 10.36 -14.64
CA ILE A 338 15.98 10.09 -13.78
C ILE A 338 14.86 11.14 -13.93
N ARG A 339 15.21 12.39 -14.24
CA ARG A 339 14.26 13.47 -14.50
C ARG A 339 13.32 13.16 -15.68
N PHE A 340 13.85 12.54 -16.75
CA PHE A 340 13.04 12.15 -17.91
C PHE A 340 12.09 10.98 -17.62
N ILE A 341 12.27 10.30 -16.49
CA ILE A 341 11.37 9.24 -16.02
C ILE A 341 10.32 9.84 -15.08
N TRP A 342 10.74 10.66 -14.12
CA TRP A 342 9.83 11.24 -13.13
C TRP A 342 8.86 12.26 -13.73
N PHE A 343 9.34 13.13 -14.63
CA PHE A 343 8.55 14.22 -15.16
C PHE A 343 7.28 13.72 -15.89
N PRO A 344 7.37 12.80 -16.89
CA PRO A 344 6.17 12.26 -17.52
C PRO A 344 5.31 11.44 -16.55
N GLY A 345 5.91 10.71 -15.60
CA GLY A 345 5.16 9.97 -14.57
C GLY A 345 4.27 10.89 -13.71
N PHE A 346 4.84 11.99 -13.21
CA PHE A 346 4.07 12.97 -12.43
C PHE A 346 3.08 13.77 -13.27
N ILE A 347 3.35 14.03 -14.56
CA ILE A 347 2.38 14.66 -15.48
C ILE A 347 1.17 13.74 -15.68
N LEU A 348 1.38 12.44 -15.91
CA LEU A 348 0.28 11.47 -16.06
C LEU A 348 -0.54 11.37 -14.76
N LEU A 349 0.12 11.40 -13.62
CA LEU A 349 -0.56 11.39 -12.32
C LEU A 349 -1.37 12.67 -12.10
N LEU A 350 -0.82 13.84 -12.47
CA LEU A 350 -1.55 15.11 -12.44
C LEU A 350 -2.75 15.10 -13.39
N ALA A 351 -2.56 14.64 -14.64
CA ALA A 351 -3.64 14.54 -15.60
C ALA A 351 -4.78 13.65 -15.10
N PHE A 352 -4.46 12.51 -14.46
CA PHE A 352 -5.46 11.68 -13.78
C PHE A 352 -6.28 12.48 -12.77
N HIS A 353 -5.63 13.21 -11.84
CA HIS A 353 -6.34 13.96 -10.81
C HIS A 353 -7.22 15.07 -11.38
N VAL A 354 -6.72 15.78 -12.39
CA VAL A 354 -7.48 16.85 -13.06
C VAL A 354 -8.68 16.27 -13.82
N ILE A 355 -8.51 15.18 -14.56
CA ILE A 355 -9.62 14.55 -15.31
C ILE A 355 -10.67 14.01 -14.33
N MET A 356 -10.27 13.35 -13.26
CA MET A 356 -11.18 12.81 -12.26
C MET A 356 -12.03 13.91 -11.59
N PHE A 357 -11.46 15.07 -11.33
CA PHE A 357 -12.21 16.22 -10.80
C PHE A 357 -13.46 16.54 -11.64
N PHE A 358 -13.37 16.46 -12.98
CA PHE A 358 -14.49 16.73 -13.88
C PHE A 358 -15.43 15.54 -14.10
N LEU A 359 -15.00 14.31 -13.78
CA LEU A 359 -15.80 13.10 -14.02
C LEU A 359 -16.76 12.75 -12.90
N PHE A 360 -16.59 13.31 -11.71
CA PHE A 360 -17.49 13.02 -10.59
C PHE A 360 -18.86 13.63 -10.82
N ALA A 361 -19.84 12.79 -11.19
CA ALA A 361 -21.24 13.18 -11.41
C ALA A 361 -22.18 12.03 -11.01
N THR A 362 -23.45 12.34 -10.71
CA THR A 362 -24.46 11.34 -10.30
C THR A 362 -24.77 10.30 -11.37
N GLU A 363 -24.66 10.69 -12.63
CA GLU A 363 -24.98 9.87 -13.82
C GLU A 363 -23.71 9.61 -14.67
N ALA A 364 -22.54 9.54 -14.02
CA ALA A 364 -21.31 9.28 -14.71
C ALA A 364 -21.29 7.85 -15.29
N ASN A 365 -20.91 7.74 -16.58
CA ASN A 365 -20.73 6.45 -17.23
C ASN A 365 -19.40 5.81 -16.78
N GLU A 366 -19.44 4.53 -16.37
CA GLU A 366 -18.27 3.76 -15.93
C GLU A 366 -17.15 3.74 -16.98
N ASN A 367 -17.49 3.74 -18.26
CA ASN A 367 -16.52 3.74 -19.37
C ASN A 367 -15.56 4.94 -19.35
N ASN A 368 -16.00 6.07 -18.79
CA ASN A 368 -15.18 7.29 -18.72
C ASN A 368 -14.02 7.17 -17.73
N PHE A 369 -14.07 6.21 -16.78
CA PHE A 369 -13.05 6.02 -15.76
C PHE A 369 -11.90 5.10 -16.17
N TYR A 370 -12.06 4.30 -17.23
CA TYR A 370 -11.01 3.37 -17.67
C TYR A 370 -9.73 4.10 -18.07
N ALA A 371 -9.84 5.14 -18.91
CA ALA A 371 -8.67 5.87 -19.38
C ALA A 371 -7.93 6.62 -18.26
N PRO A 372 -8.58 7.39 -17.38
CA PRO A 372 -7.90 8.04 -16.24
C PRO A 372 -7.22 7.06 -15.30
N LEU A 373 -7.87 5.95 -14.94
CA LEU A 373 -7.27 4.94 -14.07
C LEU A 373 -6.08 4.24 -14.70
N PHE A 374 -6.13 3.99 -16.01
CA PHE A 374 -4.98 3.49 -16.76
C PHE A 374 -3.81 4.48 -16.74
N MET A 375 -4.09 5.78 -16.95
CA MET A 375 -3.07 6.84 -16.85
C MET A 375 -2.45 6.92 -15.46
N GLN A 376 -3.26 6.82 -14.42
CA GLN A 376 -2.81 6.77 -13.03
C GLN A 376 -1.88 5.58 -12.79
N GLY A 377 -2.24 4.41 -13.31
CA GLY A 377 -1.40 3.21 -13.25
C GLY A 377 -0.03 3.44 -13.89
N ILE A 378 0.01 3.94 -15.14
CA ILE A 378 1.28 4.25 -15.82
C ILE A 378 2.10 5.25 -15.00
N GLY A 379 1.49 6.34 -14.53
CA GLY A 379 2.17 7.37 -13.74
C GLY A 379 2.82 6.80 -12.48
N VAL A 380 2.07 6.04 -11.67
CA VAL A 380 2.58 5.39 -10.45
C VAL A 380 3.69 4.38 -10.76
N GLY A 381 3.51 3.53 -11.79
CA GLY A 381 4.50 2.55 -12.23
C GLY A 381 5.80 3.22 -12.70
N MET A 382 5.70 4.35 -13.40
CA MET A 382 6.87 5.11 -13.85
C MET A 382 7.61 5.82 -12.71
N ILE A 383 6.96 6.16 -11.61
CA ILE A 383 7.60 6.91 -10.51
C ILE A 383 8.18 5.96 -9.45
N MET A 384 7.42 4.96 -9.01
CA MET A 384 7.74 4.16 -7.81
C MET A 384 9.07 3.44 -7.92
N VAL A 385 9.21 2.59 -8.92
CA VAL A 385 10.40 1.73 -9.09
C VAL A 385 11.67 2.55 -9.31
N PRO A 386 11.69 3.51 -10.26
CA PRO A 386 12.88 4.34 -10.46
C PRO A 386 13.29 5.14 -9.23
N THR A 387 12.32 5.61 -8.45
CA THR A 387 12.61 6.41 -7.26
C THR A 387 13.31 5.59 -6.18
N ILE A 388 12.86 4.34 -5.96
CA ILE A 388 13.50 3.44 -4.99
C ILE A 388 14.91 3.05 -5.45
N VAL A 389 15.08 2.67 -6.72
CA VAL A 389 16.39 2.32 -7.27
C VAL A 389 17.34 3.53 -7.21
N TYR A 390 16.84 4.73 -7.50
CA TYR A 390 17.61 5.97 -7.36
C TYR A 390 18.02 6.25 -5.91
N ALA A 391 17.09 6.11 -4.95
CA ALA A 391 17.37 6.27 -3.53
C ALA A 391 18.50 5.35 -3.06
N ILE A 392 18.43 4.05 -3.44
CA ILE A 392 19.44 3.06 -3.08
C ILE A 392 20.79 3.39 -3.76
N SER A 393 20.78 3.87 -5.01
CA SER A 393 22.00 4.25 -5.75
C SER A 393 22.69 5.49 -5.19
N ALA A 394 21.92 6.36 -4.53
CA ALA A 394 22.42 7.61 -3.96
C ALA A 394 23.29 7.44 -2.70
N VAL A 395 23.36 6.23 -2.15
CA VAL A 395 24.08 5.93 -0.91
C VAL A 395 25.17 4.87 -1.12
N PRO A 396 26.21 4.82 -0.27
CA PRO A 396 27.21 3.76 -0.32
C PRO A 396 26.60 2.37 -0.14
N VAL A 397 27.17 1.36 -0.81
CA VAL A 397 26.67 -0.02 -0.82
C VAL A 397 26.56 -0.61 0.60
N THR A 398 27.44 -0.21 1.51
CA THR A 398 27.48 -0.68 2.91
C THR A 398 26.21 -0.33 3.70
N ILE A 399 25.56 0.79 3.37
CA ILE A 399 24.35 1.28 4.02
C ILE A 399 23.09 1.13 3.12
N GLY A 400 23.25 0.51 1.94
CA GLY A 400 22.15 0.25 0.99
C GLY A 400 20.94 -0.43 1.61
N PRO A 401 21.10 -1.46 2.45
CA PRO A 401 19.99 -2.12 3.11
C PRO A 401 19.15 -1.20 4.02
N SER A 402 19.82 -0.30 4.75
CA SER A 402 19.12 0.72 5.54
C SER A 402 18.38 1.72 4.63
N ALA A 403 18.90 2.00 3.43
CA ALA A 403 18.20 2.84 2.45
C ALA A 403 16.89 2.20 1.99
N THR A 404 16.89 0.90 1.69
CA THR A 404 15.67 0.17 1.31
C THR A 404 14.65 0.18 2.46
N SER A 405 15.09 -0.07 3.69
CA SER A 405 14.22 -0.01 4.87
C SER A 405 13.60 1.37 5.08
N ILE A 406 14.38 2.45 4.93
CA ILE A 406 13.87 3.83 5.06
C ILE A 406 12.94 4.18 3.89
N CYS A 407 13.19 3.73 2.66
CA CYS A 407 12.24 3.90 1.55
C CYS A 407 10.89 3.23 1.84
N SER A 408 10.90 2.00 2.39
CA SER A 408 9.68 1.32 2.83
C SER A 408 9.00 2.06 3.98
N THR A 409 9.78 2.61 4.92
CA THR A 409 9.27 3.46 6.00
C THR A 409 8.59 4.73 5.45
N MET A 410 9.19 5.40 4.46
CA MET A 410 8.57 6.58 3.82
C MET A 410 7.27 6.22 3.10
N GLY A 411 7.19 5.04 2.48
CA GLY A 411 5.95 4.50 1.93
C GLY A 411 4.88 4.28 3.01
N TYR A 412 5.25 3.71 4.15
CA TYR A 412 4.36 3.53 5.28
C TYR A 412 3.86 4.86 5.87
N VAL A 413 4.78 5.81 6.11
CA VAL A 413 4.41 7.16 6.58
C VAL A 413 3.47 7.83 5.58
N GLY A 414 3.74 7.72 4.26
CA GLY A 414 2.87 8.22 3.22
C GLY A 414 1.48 7.55 3.22
N PHE A 415 1.41 6.25 3.48
CA PHE A 415 0.13 5.52 3.65
C PHE A 415 -0.65 6.05 4.87
N CYS A 416 0.00 6.16 6.03
CA CYS A 416 -0.61 6.67 7.26
C CYS A 416 -1.11 8.11 7.10
N VAL A 417 -0.26 8.99 6.55
CA VAL A 417 -0.62 10.40 6.31
C VAL A 417 -1.75 10.51 5.27
N SER A 418 -1.73 9.70 4.21
CA SER A 418 -2.83 9.65 3.24
C SER A 418 -4.15 9.27 3.89
N ALA A 419 -4.16 8.23 4.75
CA ALA A 419 -5.36 7.84 5.50
C ALA A 419 -5.84 8.98 6.41
N ALA A 420 -4.94 9.63 7.14
CA ALA A 420 -5.27 10.77 8.00
C ALA A 420 -5.88 11.94 7.21
N ILE A 421 -5.29 12.29 6.05
CA ILE A 421 -5.79 13.36 5.18
C ILE A 421 -7.18 12.99 4.62
N ILE A 422 -7.36 11.75 4.14
CA ILE A 422 -8.64 11.30 3.59
C ILE A 422 -9.73 11.37 4.68
N ASN A 423 -9.47 10.79 5.86
CA ASN A 423 -10.44 10.77 6.97
C ASN A 423 -10.77 12.19 7.45
N PHE A 424 -9.76 13.07 7.56
CA PHE A 424 -9.97 14.48 7.93
C PHE A 424 -10.78 15.22 6.88
N CYS A 425 -10.38 15.18 5.62
CA CYS A 425 -11.08 15.87 4.54
C CYS A 425 -12.49 15.31 4.35
N GLU A 426 -12.68 14.00 4.50
CA GLU A 426 -14.00 13.38 4.40
C GLU A 426 -14.97 13.95 5.43
N LEU A 427 -14.57 14.03 6.69
CA LEU A 427 -15.43 14.57 7.73
C LEU A 427 -15.62 16.08 7.58
N TYR A 428 -14.54 16.82 7.36
CA TYR A 428 -14.56 18.30 7.27
C TYR A 428 -15.36 18.78 6.06
N GLU A 429 -15.04 18.30 4.86
CA GLU A 429 -15.68 18.76 3.63
C GLU A 429 -17.13 18.25 3.54
N LYS A 430 -17.40 17.01 3.96
CA LYS A 430 -18.79 16.50 4.02
C LYS A 430 -19.63 17.33 4.98
N SER A 431 -19.11 17.70 6.16
CA SER A 431 -19.81 18.56 7.11
C SER A 431 -20.05 19.96 6.54
N ARG A 432 -19.04 20.55 5.92
CA ARG A 432 -19.13 21.86 5.26
C ARG A 432 -20.18 21.87 4.16
N HIS A 433 -20.16 20.89 3.28
CA HIS A 433 -21.14 20.77 2.20
C HIS A 433 -22.55 20.46 2.73
N TYR A 434 -22.66 19.61 3.75
CA TYR A 434 -23.93 19.34 4.41
C TYR A 434 -24.56 20.61 4.98
N ASN A 435 -23.80 21.43 5.71
CA ASN A 435 -24.27 22.69 6.25
C ASN A 435 -24.70 23.66 5.14
N ALA A 436 -23.91 23.78 4.06
CA ALA A 436 -24.26 24.63 2.93
C ALA A 436 -25.56 24.16 2.24
N PHE A 437 -25.75 22.84 2.08
CA PHE A 437 -27.03 22.32 1.57
C PHE A 437 -28.20 22.56 2.54
N GLN A 438 -27.97 22.46 3.83
CA GLN A 438 -28.99 22.70 4.84
C GLN A 438 -29.46 24.17 4.85
N ASP A 439 -28.54 25.13 4.66
CA ASP A 439 -28.85 26.54 4.56
C ASP A 439 -29.71 26.89 3.34
N HIS A 440 -29.53 26.16 2.22
CA HIS A 440 -30.30 26.34 0.99
C HIS A 440 -31.60 25.50 0.95
N LEU A 441 -31.62 24.30 1.54
CA LEU A 441 -32.77 23.39 1.52
C LEU A 441 -33.71 23.64 2.72
N THR A 442 -34.18 24.86 2.88
CA THR A 442 -35.14 25.20 3.93
C THR A 442 -36.58 24.74 3.59
N LYS A 443 -37.47 24.70 4.59
CA LYS A 443 -38.89 24.38 4.38
C LYS A 443 -39.64 25.35 3.46
N VAL A 444 -39.02 26.48 3.12
CA VAL A 444 -39.59 27.55 2.26
C VAL A 444 -38.98 27.51 0.87
N ASP A 445 -37.92 26.72 0.65
CA ASP A 445 -37.27 26.63 -0.64
C ASP A 445 -38.18 25.93 -1.67
N ARG A 446 -38.44 26.62 -2.77
CA ARG A 446 -39.28 26.16 -3.86
C ARG A 446 -38.75 24.88 -4.53
N PHE A 447 -37.44 24.77 -4.68
CA PHE A 447 -36.80 23.60 -5.30
C PHE A 447 -36.93 22.35 -4.40
N ALA A 448 -36.69 22.51 -3.10
CA ALA A 448 -36.87 21.41 -2.13
C ALA A 448 -38.33 20.96 -2.06
N LEU A 449 -39.28 21.91 -1.99
CA LEU A 449 -40.72 21.61 -1.97
C LEU A 449 -41.16 20.91 -3.25
N HIS A 450 -40.75 21.39 -4.40
CA HIS A 450 -41.05 20.78 -5.70
C HIS A 450 -40.49 19.35 -5.78
N ALA A 451 -39.23 19.15 -5.40
CA ALA A 451 -38.60 17.83 -5.39
C ALA A 451 -39.29 16.85 -4.43
N LEU A 452 -39.74 17.31 -3.26
CA LEU A 452 -40.50 16.51 -2.33
C LEU A 452 -41.91 16.17 -2.85
N ALA A 453 -42.58 17.16 -3.48
CA ALA A 453 -43.90 16.95 -4.08
C ALA A 453 -43.85 15.93 -5.22
N THR A 454 -42.89 16.09 -6.16
CA THR A 454 -42.73 15.19 -7.30
C THR A 454 -42.42 13.76 -6.85
N ARG A 455 -41.49 13.58 -5.92
CA ARG A 455 -41.16 12.25 -5.37
C ARG A 455 -42.31 11.67 -4.55
N GLY A 456 -43.03 12.53 -3.81
CA GLY A 456 -44.22 12.13 -3.05
C GLY A 456 -45.32 11.62 -3.95
N THR A 457 -45.67 12.33 -5.05
CA THR A 457 -46.66 11.90 -6.03
C THR A 457 -46.26 10.61 -6.74
N GLU A 458 -45.01 10.43 -7.07
CA GLU A 458 -44.48 9.18 -7.63
C GLU A 458 -44.66 7.99 -6.66
N LEU A 459 -44.40 8.17 -5.38
CA LEU A 459 -44.58 7.12 -4.38
C LEU A 459 -46.07 6.83 -4.10
N LEU A 460 -46.92 7.84 -4.16
CA LEU A 460 -48.39 7.66 -4.09
C LEU A 460 -48.91 6.86 -5.28
N SER A 461 -48.43 7.14 -6.50
CA SER A 461 -48.83 6.38 -7.70
C SER A 461 -48.40 4.90 -7.63
N LYS A 462 -47.36 4.58 -6.83
CA LYS A 462 -46.96 3.20 -6.52
C LYS A 462 -47.78 2.52 -5.41
N GLY A 463 -48.84 3.16 -4.93
CA GLY A 463 -49.80 2.59 -3.95
C GLY A 463 -49.40 2.78 -2.48
N LEU A 464 -48.40 3.61 -2.16
CA LEU A 464 -48.04 3.89 -0.77
C LEU A 464 -49.03 4.87 -0.13
N SER A 465 -49.28 4.74 1.18
CA SER A 465 -50.10 5.71 1.93
C SER A 465 -49.41 7.08 1.97
N LEU A 466 -50.19 8.16 2.16
CA LEU A 466 -49.70 9.54 2.20
C LEU A 466 -48.53 9.70 3.20
N LYS A 467 -48.65 9.08 4.39
CA LYS A 467 -47.59 9.11 5.42
C LYS A 467 -46.31 8.37 4.98
N GLN A 468 -46.46 7.23 4.32
CA GLN A 468 -45.33 6.45 3.79
C GLN A 468 -44.67 7.16 2.60
N ALA A 469 -45.47 7.75 1.69
CA ALA A 469 -45.01 8.52 0.56
C ALA A 469 -44.21 9.76 0.99
N SER A 470 -44.68 10.53 1.97
CA SER A 470 -43.98 11.69 2.52
C SER A 470 -42.65 11.27 3.18
N LYS A 471 -42.68 10.21 4.02
CA LYS A 471 -41.43 9.68 4.64
C LYS A 471 -40.45 9.16 3.59
N GLY A 472 -40.95 8.50 2.55
CA GLY A 472 -40.15 7.99 1.44
C GLY A 472 -39.52 9.11 0.60
N ALA A 473 -40.30 10.16 0.28
CA ALA A 473 -39.78 11.33 -0.45
C ALA A 473 -38.66 12.06 0.32
N ASN A 474 -38.83 12.24 1.63
CA ASN A 474 -37.79 12.81 2.50
C ASN A 474 -36.51 11.94 2.49
N LYS A 475 -36.65 10.61 2.62
CA LYS A 475 -35.52 9.68 2.58
C LYS A 475 -34.76 9.76 1.24
N GLN A 476 -35.52 9.84 0.14
CA GLN A 476 -34.88 10.00 -1.20
C GLN A 476 -34.18 11.34 -1.37
N LEU A 477 -34.77 12.45 -0.83
CA LEU A 477 -34.13 13.76 -0.88
C LEU A 477 -32.80 13.76 -0.08
N VAL A 478 -32.84 13.24 1.15
CA VAL A 478 -31.62 13.09 1.97
C VAL A 478 -30.58 12.22 1.27
N GLY A 479 -31.00 11.13 0.63
CA GLY A 479 -30.11 10.28 -0.17
C GLY A 479 -29.44 11.04 -1.31
N ALA A 480 -30.19 11.87 -2.06
CA ALA A 480 -29.64 12.69 -3.13
C ALA A 480 -28.66 13.76 -2.62
N VAL A 481 -28.97 14.38 -1.48
CA VAL A 481 -28.07 15.34 -0.82
C VAL A 481 -26.77 14.64 -0.42
N ASN A 482 -26.83 13.47 0.20
CA ASN A 482 -25.64 12.72 0.60
C ASN A 482 -24.78 12.31 -0.61
N GLN A 483 -25.39 11.93 -1.74
CA GLN A 483 -24.66 11.66 -2.98
C GLN A 483 -23.93 12.91 -3.48
N GLN A 484 -24.60 14.08 -3.49
CA GLN A 484 -23.97 15.35 -3.89
C GLN A 484 -22.83 15.74 -2.95
N ILE A 485 -22.99 15.53 -1.66
CA ILE A 485 -21.93 15.78 -0.66
C ILE A 485 -20.71 14.89 -0.95
N GLN A 486 -20.93 13.62 -1.27
CA GLN A 486 -19.84 12.69 -1.61
C GLN A 486 -19.12 13.11 -2.90
N ILE A 487 -19.85 13.56 -3.91
CA ILE A 487 -19.28 14.07 -5.16
C ILE A 487 -18.42 15.30 -4.88
N ARG A 488 -18.95 16.29 -4.15
CA ARG A 488 -18.23 17.54 -3.83
C ARG A 488 -16.97 17.26 -3.03
N PHE A 489 -17.05 16.42 -2.00
CA PHE A 489 -15.89 15.97 -1.26
C PHE A 489 -14.81 15.35 -2.17
N ALA A 490 -15.21 14.46 -3.09
CA ALA A 490 -14.27 13.84 -4.02
C ALA A 490 -13.59 14.90 -4.92
N MET A 491 -14.37 15.86 -5.45
CA MET A 491 -13.84 16.96 -6.26
C MET A 491 -12.80 17.79 -5.49
N ASP A 492 -13.14 18.25 -4.28
CA ASP A 492 -12.26 19.09 -3.46
C ASP A 492 -10.96 18.37 -3.11
N TYR A 493 -11.04 17.07 -2.79
CA TYR A 493 -9.85 16.25 -2.52
C TYR A 493 -8.95 16.13 -3.77
N TYR A 494 -9.51 15.87 -4.94
CA TYR A 494 -8.75 15.74 -6.18
C TYR A 494 -8.14 17.09 -6.62
N GLU A 495 -8.81 18.21 -6.35
CA GLU A 495 -8.26 19.55 -6.54
C GLU A 495 -7.03 19.78 -5.64
N MET A 496 -7.14 19.49 -4.34
CA MET A 496 -6.03 19.61 -3.39
C MET A 496 -4.83 18.74 -3.81
N MET A 497 -5.06 17.50 -4.23
CA MET A 497 -3.99 16.62 -4.73
C MET A 497 -3.37 17.15 -6.03
N SER A 498 -4.15 17.74 -6.92
CA SER A 498 -3.64 18.36 -8.14
C SER A 498 -2.70 19.52 -7.84
N MET A 499 -3.04 20.38 -6.88
CA MET A 499 -2.16 21.47 -6.43
C MET A 499 -0.83 20.93 -5.86
N MET A 500 -0.89 19.88 -5.05
CA MET A 500 0.31 19.24 -4.50
C MET A 500 1.19 18.63 -5.61
N LEU A 501 0.60 18.04 -6.65
CA LEU A 501 1.33 17.49 -7.78
C LEU A 501 1.97 18.57 -8.65
N VAL A 502 1.31 19.72 -8.87
CA VAL A 502 1.89 20.88 -9.55
C VAL A 502 3.12 21.38 -8.77
N ALA A 503 3.00 21.54 -7.45
CA ALA A 503 4.14 21.92 -6.61
C ALA A 503 5.29 20.91 -6.71
N THR A 504 4.98 19.61 -6.77
CA THR A 504 5.99 18.54 -6.93
C THR A 504 6.68 18.61 -8.29
N LEU A 505 5.94 18.85 -9.37
CA LEU A 505 6.50 19.03 -10.72
C LEU A 505 7.43 20.23 -10.79
N LEU A 506 7.04 21.37 -10.20
CA LEU A 506 7.89 22.54 -10.08
C LEU A 506 9.18 22.24 -9.29
N LEU A 507 9.06 21.46 -8.21
CA LEU A 507 10.20 21.05 -7.39
C LEU A 507 11.17 20.16 -8.20
N ILE A 508 10.66 19.21 -8.99
CA ILE A 508 11.47 18.36 -9.88
C ILE A 508 12.12 19.22 -10.99
N ALA A 509 11.40 20.19 -11.54
CA ALA A 509 11.91 21.08 -12.58
C ALA A 509 13.05 21.97 -12.06
N LEU A 510 12.92 22.50 -10.85
CA LEU A 510 13.88 23.44 -10.25
C LEU A 510 15.10 22.76 -9.61
N PHE A 511 15.06 21.42 -9.37
CA PHE A 511 16.15 20.74 -8.67
C PHE A 511 17.36 20.51 -9.60
N PRO A 512 18.44 21.30 -9.49
CA PRO A 512 19.50 21.35 -10.53
C PRO A 512 20.40 20.11 -10.56
N TYR A 513 20.45 19.35 -9.46
CA TYR A 513 21.35 18.21 -9.31
C TYR A 513 20.90 16.94 -10.01
N LEU A 514 19.63 16.85 -10.46
CA LEU A 514 19.09 15.69 -11.16
C LEU A 514 19.69 15.47 -12.55
N ASN A 515 20.27 16.49 -13.14
CA ASN A 515 20.81 16.42 -14.52
C ASN A 515 22.09 15.58 -14.63
N ARG A 516 22.78 15.30 -13.53
CA ARG A 516 24.10 14.62 -13.52
C ARG A 516 24.04 13.16 -13.07
N THR A 517 22.88 12.67 -12.65
CA THR A 517 22.77 11.34 -12.03
C THR A 517 22.09 10.35 -12.95
N ALA A 518 22.89 9.54 -13.65
CA ALA A 518 22.37 8.28 -14.19
C ALA A 518 22.23 7.27 -13.05
N VAL A 519 21.12 6.58 -13.00
CA VAL A 519 20.88 5.53 -12.00
C VAL A 519 21.78 4.34 -12.32
N TYR A 520 22.76 4.08 -11.49
CA TYR A 520 23.70 2.97 -11.64
C TYR A 520 24.03 2.35 -10.29
N LEU A 521 23.52 1.16 -10.06
CA LEU A 521 23.92 0.32 -8.93
C LEU A 521 25.19 -0.43 -9.32
N ARG A 522 26.34 0.13 -8.96
CA ARG A 522 27.63 -0.49 -9.24
C ARG A 522 27.72 -1.87 -8.59
N SER A 523 27.75 -2.91 -9.41
CA SER A 523 28.01 -4.26 -8.94
C SER A 523 29.49 -4.38 -8.54
N ARG A 524 29.82 -4.10 -7.28
CA ARG A 524 30.98 -4.77 -6.69
C ARG A 524 30.53 -6.20 -6.40
N ARG A 525 31.39 -7.18 -6.76
CA ARG A 525 31.24 -8.59 -6.40
C ARG A 525 30.60 -8.68 -5.03
N LEU A 526 29.48 -9.34 -4.97
CA LEU A 526 28.72 -9.54 -3.76
C LEU A 526 29.61 -10.24 -2.73
N VAL A 527 30.16 -9.47 -1.81
CA VAL A 527 30.32 -10.00 -0.46
C VAL A 527 28.89 -10.06 0.05
N PRO A 528 28.34 -11.27 0.33
CA PRO A 528 27.04 -11.40 0.97
C PRO A 528 27.10 -10.58 2.25
N ALA A 529 26.22 -9.58 2.34
CA ALA A 529 26.14 -8.72 3.50
C ALA A 529 25.53 -9.46 4.67
#